data_1b3ba8d476de746e2b932c30c9fed273
#
_entry.id   1b3ba8d476de746e2b932c30c9fed273
#
_cell.length_a   1.000
_cell.length_b   1.000
_cell.length_c   1.000
_cell.angle_alpha   90.00
_cell.angle_beta   90.00
_cell.angle_gamma   90.00
#
_symmetry.space_group_name_H-M   'P 1'
#
loop_
_entity.id
_entity.type
_entity.pdbx_description
1 polymer ?
#
loop_
_entity_poly.entity_id
_entity_poly.type
_entity_poly.pdbx_seq_one_letter_code
_entity_poly.pdbx_strand_id
1 'polypeptide(L)'
;LSLVGSEMCIRDSNISGPRDIKFSVVRYGNVMGSRGSVIPFFINKRDSGAVELPITNMKMTRFNISLEAGVALVMFAIGHHLGGEIFIPKIPSYRIVDVAKAIAPNLPLVEVGIRPGEKLHEEMITVTDAMNTIDLGPYYAILPSVAFNHKYEDYVNHHNAVKVPEGFHYSSDTNTEWETVESMREKIKKYVDPNFEIK
;
A
#
# COMPACT_ATOMS: atom_id res chain seq x y z
N LEU A 1 8.27 0.63 -11.72
CA LEU A 1 7.20 -0.08 -12.46
C LEU A 1 5.79 0.17 -11.92
N SER A 2 5.62 0.69 -10.68
CA SER A 2 4.29 0.91 -10.08
C SER A 2 3.57 2.18 -10.54
N LEU A 3 4.29 3.16 -11.09
CA LEU A 3 3.72 4.45 -11.53
C LEU A 3 3.08 4.38 -12.93
N VAL A 4 3.53 3.48 -13.78
CA VAL A 4 3.06 3.38 -15.17
C VAL A 4 1.58 3.00 -15.27
N GLY A 5 1.06 2.18 -14.34
CA GLY A 5 -0.35 1.78 -14.32
C GLY A 5 -1.29 2.92 -13.91
N SER A 6 -0.95 3.68 -12.87
CA SER A 6 -1.78 4.78 -12.39
C SER A 6 -1.78 6.00 -13.33
N GLU A 7 -0.65 6.29 -13.98
CA GLU A 7 -0.58 7.34 -15.00
C GLU A 7 -1.39 7.00 -16.26
N MET A 8 -1.40 5.73 -16.68
CA MET A 8 -2.27 5.27 -17.76
C MET A 8 -3.76 5.43 -17.39
N CYS A 9 -4.18 5.06 -16.19
CA CYS A 9 -5.57 5.21 -15.75
C CYS A 9 -5.99 6.68 -15.65
N ILE A 10 -5.09 7.59 -15.24
CA ILE A 10 -5.35 9.04 -15.27
C ILE A 10 -5.46 9.54 -16.72
N ARG A 11 -4.62 9.06 -17.63
CA ARG A 11 -4.74 9.34 -19.06
C ARG A 11 -6.05 8.82 -19.65
N ASP A 12 -6.46 7.61 -19.27
CA ASP A 12 -7.69 6.99 -19.76
C ASP A 12 -8.93 7.72 -19.24
N SER A 13 -8.91 8.24 -18.02
CA SER A 13 -9.93 9.16 -17.51
C SER A 13 -10.04 10.42 -18.37
N ASN A 14 -8.93 10.92 -18.91
CA ASN A 14 -8.91 12.06 -19.82
C ASN A 14 -9.45 11.73 -21.22
N ILE A 15 -9.44 10.45 -21.61
CA ILE A 15 -9.88 9.97 -22.93
C ILE A 15 -11.37 9.58 -22.92
N SER A 16 -12.02 9.48 -21.76
CA SER A 16 -13.45 9.12 -21.66
C SER A 16 -14.36 10.08 -22.44
N GLY A 17 -13.93 11.35 -22.59
CA GLY A 17 -14.65 12.35 -23.41
C GLY A 17 -16.13 12.46 -23.04
N PRO A 18 -17.04 12.60 -24.04
CA PRO A 18 -18.48 12.71 -23.79
C PRO A 18 -19.16 11.37 -23.45
N ARG A 19 -18.41 10.28 -23.26
CA ARG A 19 -18.96 8.97 -22.90
C ARG A 19 -19.28 8.93 -21.41
N ASP A 20 -20.39 8.29 -21.06
CA ASP A 20 -20.78 8.06 -19.66
C ASP A 20 -19.97 6.88 -19.04
N ILE A 21 -18.66 7.00 -19.09
CA ILE A 21 -17.70 6.06 -18.50
C ILE A 21 -16.91 6.79 -17.43
N LYS A 22 -16.91 6.25 -16.21
CA LYS A 22 -16.14 6.76 -15.08
C LYS A 22 -15.01 5.82 -14.76
N PHE A 23 -13.82 6.37 -14.58
CA PHE A 23 -12.63 5.64 -14.16
C PHE A 23 -12.23 6.10 -12.76
N SER A 24 -11.80 5.19 -11.94
CA SER A 24 -11.12 5.46 -10.68
C SER A 24 -9.98 4.47 -10.49
N VAL A 25 -9.05 4.79 -9.64
CA VAL A 25 -7.87 3.98 -9.34
C VAL A 25 -7.88 3.61 -7.87
N VAL A 26 -7.42 2.40 -7.55
CA VAL A 26 -7.07 2.01 -6.18
C VAL A 26 -5.55 1.86 -6.09
N ARG A 27 -4.96 2.51 -5.09
CA ARG A 27 -3.52 2.43 -4.80
C ARG A 27 -3.36 1.85 -3.40
N TYR A 28 -2.69 0.69 -3.29
CA TYR A 28 -2.46 0.03 -2.02
C TYR A 28 -1.05 -0.55 -1.95
N GLY A 29 -0.62 -0.89 -0.73
CA GLY A 29 0.71 -1.45 -0.47
C GLY A 29 0.85 -2.91 -0.86
N ASN A 30 1.86 -3.56 -0.29
CA ASN A 30 2.16 -4.96 -0.55
C ASN A 30 1.06 -5.86 -0.01
N VAL A 31 0.46 -6.67 -0.89
CA VAL A 31 -0.51 -7.69 -0.47
C VAL A 31 0.23 -8.83 0.22
N MET A 32 -0.17 -9.10 1.48
CA MET A 32 0.45 -10.12 2.32
C MET A 32 0.40 -11.49 1.65
N GLY A 33 1.54 -12.18 1.60
CA GLY A 33 1.64 -13.52 1.03
C GLY A 33 1.53 -13.58 -0.49
N SER A 34 1.51 -12.46 -1.19
CA SER A 34 1.51 -12.45 -2.65
C SER A 34 2.74 -13.19 -3.21
N ARG A 35 2.58 -13.83 -4.37
CA ARG A 35 3.64 -14.61 -5.01
C ARG A 35 4.88 -13.75 -5.27
N GLY A 36 6.04 -14.19 -4.80
CA GLY A 36 7.31 -13.47 -4.93
C GLY A 36 7.51 -12.35 -3.91
N SER A 37 6.58 -12.16 -2.95
CA SER A 37 6.77 -11.20 -1.86
C SER A 37 7.73 -11.70 -0.79
N VAL A 38 8.14 -10.80 0.11
CA VAL A 38 9.18 -11.05 1.11
C VAL A 38 8.80 -12.15 2.10
N ILE A 39 7.53 -12.27 2.49
CA ILE A 39 7.08 -13.28 3.47
C ILE A 39 7.26 -14.70 2.94
N PRO A 40 6.69 -15.11 1.79
CA PRO A 40 6.96 -16.41 1.21
C PRO A 40 8.46 -16.67 0.93
N PHE A 41 9.18 -15.63 0.53
CA PHE A 41 10.62 -15.72 0.29
C PHE A 41 11.38 -16.09 1.59
N PHE A 42 11.12 -15.45 2.72
CA PHE A 42 11.77 -15.76 3.99
C PHE A 42 11.35 -17.12 4.54
N ILE A 43 10.09 -17.51 4.42
CA ILE A 43 9.60 -18.84 4.81
C ILE A 43 10.36 -19.91 4.02
N ASN A 44 10.43 -19.78 2.70
CA ASN A 44 11.13 -20.72 1.85
C ASN A 44 12.64 -20.79 2.17
N LYS A 45 13.27 -19.67 2.44
CA LYS A 45 14.68 -19.63 2.86
C LYS A 45 14.91 -20.36 4.16
N ARG A 46 14.12 -20.09 5.19
CA ARG A 46 14.18 -20.77 6.48
C ARG A 46 13.99 -22.28 6.33
N ASP A 47 12.96 -22.71 5.61
CA ASP A 47 12.61 -24.12 5.48
C ASP A 47 13.60 -24.89 4.57
N SER A 48 14.34 -24.18 3.71
CA SER A 48 15.46 -24.74 2.94
C SER A 48 16.76 -24.88 3.74
N GLY A 49 16.75 -24.55 5.04
CA GLY A 49 17.93 -24.66 5.90
C GLY A 49 18.97 -23.53 5.68
N ALA A 50 18.52 -22.36 5.27
CA ALA A 50 19.41 -21.20 5.17
C ALA A 50 20.04 -20.86 6.54
N VAL A 51 21.30 -20.49 6.53
CA VAL A 51 22.06 -20.08 7.73
C VAL A 51 21.93 -18.59 8.05
N GLU A 52 21.38 -17.83 7.11
CA GLU A 52 21.15 -16.38 7.20
C GLU A 52 19.98 -15.95 6.32
N LEU A 53 19.37 -14.80 6.64
CA LEU A 53 18.34 -14.18 5.81
C LEU A 53 18.89 -12.93 5.11
N PRO A 54 18.88 -12.89 3.76
CA PRO A 54 19.26 -11.68 3.04
C PRO A 54 18.15 -10.64 3.13
N ILE A 55 18.46 -9.45 3.56
CA ILE A 55 17.57 -8.29 3.56
C ILE A 55 18.14 -7.17 2.71
N THR A 56 17.29 -6.43 2.04
CA THR A 56 17.72 -5.38 1.13
C THR A 56 18.37 -4.21 1.87
N ASN A 57 17.74 -3.75 2.96
CA ASN A 57 18.24 -2.72 3.84
C ASN A 57 17.57 -2.81 5.22
N MET A 58 18.32 -2.60 6.29
CA MET A 58 17.82 -2.68 7.68
C MET A 58 16.76 -1.62 8.02
N LYS A 59 16.74 -0.50 7.31
CA LYS A 59 15.79 0.61 7.51
C LYS A 59 14.55 0.52 6.60
N MET A 60 14.50 -0.49 5.72
CA MET A 60 13.44 -0.59 4.73
C MET A 60 12.07 -0.83 5.37
N THR A 61 11.09 -0.04 4.93
CA THR A 61 9.70 -0.14 5.38
C THR A 61 8.75 -0.34 4.20
N ARG A 62 7.63 -0.98 4.45
CA ARG A 62 6.56 -1.22 3.48
C ARG A 62 5.20 -1.08 4.14
N PHE A 63 4.18 -0.84 3.35
CA PHE A 63 2.80 -0.94 3.78
C PHE A 63 2.30 -2.38 3.64
N ASN A 64 1.39 -2.79 4.55
CA ASN A 64 0.84 -4.12 4.60
C ASN A 64 -0.68 -4.12 4.43
N ILE A 65 -1.17 -4.90 3.47
CA ILE A 65 -2.61 -5.09 3.27
C ILE A 65 -2.94 -6.57 3.09
N SER A 66 -4.05 -7.03 3.64
CA SER A 66 -4.58 -8.35 3.31
C SER A 66 -5.30 -8.33 1.95
N LEU A 67 -5.50 -9.49 1.35
CA LEU A 67 -6.26 -9.60 0.10
C LEU A 67 -7.69 -9.11 0.28
N GLU A 68 -8.33 -9.48 1.40
CA GLU A 68 -9.70 -9.09 1.73
C GLU A 68 -9.84 -7.57 1.85
N ALA A 69 -8.87 -6.91 2.52
CA ALA A 69 -8.87 -5.45 2.62
C ALA A 69 -8.64 -4.76 1.26
N GLY A 70 -7.81 -5.37 0.40
CA GLY A 70 -7.64 -4.91 -0.98
C GLY A 70 -8.93 -5.02 -1.79
N VAL A 71 -9.65 -6.14 -1.68
CA VAL A 71 -10.95 -6.34 -2.31
C VAL A 71 -11.99 -5.35 -1.77
N ALA A 72 -12.03 -5.14 -0.45
CA ALA A 72 -12.93 -4.18 0.17
C ALA A 72 -12.71 -2.74 -0.36
N LEU A 73 -11.44 -2.34 -0.54
CA LEU A 73 -11.11 -1.05 -1.16
C LEU A 73 -11.64 -0.94 -2.60
N VAL A 74 -11.50 -1.99 -3.41
CA VAL A 74 -12.03 -2.01 -4.79
C VAL A 74 -13.54 -1.89 -4.78
N MET A 75 -14.23 -2.64 -3.92
CA MET A 75 -15.70 -2.57 -3.80
C MET A 75 -16.16 -1.20 -3.31
N PHE A 76 -15.43 -0.60 -2.36
CA PHE A 76 -15.68 0.77 -1.93
C PHE A 76 -15.55 1.75 -3.10
N ALA A 77 -14.45 1.68 -3.85
CA ALA A 77 -14.21 2.55 -4.99
C ALA A 77 -15.33 2.44 -6.05
N ILE A 78 -15.76 1.22 -6.38
CA ILE A 78 -16.85 0.99 -7.34
C ILE A 78 -18.17 1.64 -6.87
N GLY A 79 -18.49 1.55 -5.58
CA GLY A 79 -19.75 2.07 -5.04
C GLY A 79 -19.76 3.58 -4.79
N HIS A 80 -18.61 4.25 -4.72
CA HIS A 80 -18.51 5.61 -4.22
C HIS A 80 -17.84 6.60 -5.20
N HIS A 81 -17.21 6.15 -6.28
CA HIS A 81 -16.47 7.06 -7.15
C HIS A 81 -17.38 7.99 -7.98
N LEU A 82 -16.97 9.23 -8.13
CA LEU A 82 -17.54 10.18 -9.10
C LEU A 82 -16.80 10.15 -10.44
N GLY A 83 -15.53 9.70 -10.43
CA GLY A 83 -14.63 9.58 -11.57
C GLY A 83 -13.37 10.41 -11.40
N GLY A 84 -12.22 9.80 -11.69
CA GLY A 84 -10.90 10.40 -11.59
C GLY A 84 -10.20 10.28 -10.24
N GLU A 85 -10.86 9.76 -9.20
CA GLU A 85 -10.25 9.59 -7.88
C GLU A 85 -9.23 8.45 -7.87
N ILE A 86 -8.21 8.61 -7.04
CA ILE A 86 -7.29 7.54 -6.63
C ILE A 86 -7.56 7.25 -5.15
N PHE A 87 -8.20 6.13 -4.85
CA PHE A 87 -8.50 5.71 -3.48
C PHE A 87 -7.30 4.99 -2.85
N ILE A 88 -6.99 5.34 -1.61
CA ILE A 88 -5.81 4.86 -0.88
C ILE A 88 -6.26 4.42 0.51
N PRO A 89 -5.99 3.18 0.94
CA PRO A 89 -6.38 2.70 2.26
C PRO A 89 -5.42 3.22 3.33
N LYS A 90 -5.95 3.49 4.52
CA LYS A 90 -5.15 3.67 5.73
C LYS A 90 -4.80 2.29 6.28
N ILE A 91 -3.55 1.91 6.14
CA ILE A 91 -3.06 0.57 6.46
C ILE A 91 -1.74 0.64 7.25
N PRO A 92 -1.45 -0.36 8.08
CA PRO A 92 -0.23 -0.37 8.84
C PRO A 92 1.03 -0.53 7.98
N SER A 93 2.12 0.01 8.50
CA SER A 93 3.48 -0.21 7.99
C SER A 93 4.18 -1.35 8.71
N TYR A 94 5.20 -1.91 8.09
CA TYR A 94 6.12 -2.83 8.73
C TYR A 94 7.57 -2.58 8.31
N ARG A 95 8.50 -2.98 9.18
CA ARG A 95 9.92 -3.03 8.84
C ARG A 95 10.27 -4.40 8.30
N ILE A 96 11.09 -4.46 7.27
CA ILE A 96 11.54 -5.74 6.70
C ILE A 96 12.24 -6.60 7.76
N VAL A 97 12.99 -5.98 8.67
CA VAL A 97 13.66 -6.68 9.79
C VAL A 97 12.68 -7.35 10.76
N ASP A 98 11.50 -6.76 10.97
CA ASP A 98 10.49 -7.32 11.87
C ASP A 98 9.78 -8.53 11.22
N VAL A 99 9.59 -8.51 9.91
CA VAL A 99 9.12 -9.69 9.14
C VAL A 99 10.14 -10.82 9.23
N ALA A 100 11.41 -10.53 9.04
CA ALA A 100 12.48 -11.53 9.15
C ALA A 100 12.51 -12.16 10.55
N LYS A 101 12.44 -11.34 11.62
CA LYS A 101 12.36 -11.80 13.01
C LYS A 101 11.07 -12.56 13.33
N ALA A 102 9.95 -12.20 12.70
CA ALA A 102 8.70 -12.93 12.87
C ALA A 102 8.81 -14.35 12.35
N ILE A 103 9.53 -14.55 11.24
CA ILE A 103 9.63 -15.83 10.54
C ILE A 103 10.79 -16.68 11.08
N ALA A 104 11.96 -16.09 11.26
CA ALA A 104 13.19 -16.80 11.66
C ALA A 104 14.00 -15.96 12.65
N PRO A 105 13.57 -15.90 13.94
CA PRO A 105 14.20 -15.04 14.95
C PRO A 105 15.66 -15.37 15.25
N ASN A 106 16.07 -16.62 14.99
CA ASN A 106 17.39 -17.13 15.30
C ASN A 106 18.40 -16.99 14.15
N LEU A 107 17.92 -16.62 12.94
CA LEU A 107 18.84 -16.45 11.80
C LEU A 107 19.42 -15.03 11.77
N PRO A 108 20.72 -14.90 11.55
CA PRO A 108 21.34 -13.60 11.32
C PRO A 108 20.80 -12.96 10.03
N LEU A 109 20.68 -11.62 10.06
CA LEU A 109 20.24 -10.83 8.92
C LEU A 109 21.46 -10.26 8.21
N VAL A 110 21.54 -10.45 6.89
CA VAL A 110 22.63 -9.93 6.07
C VAL A 110 22.08 -8.92 5.07
N GLU A 111 22.61 -7.70 5.11
CA GLU A 111 22.21 -6.64 4.20
C GLU A 111 22.85 -6.84 2.82
N VAL A 112 22.03 -6.99 1.78
CA VAL A 112 22.49 -7.25 0.40
C VAL A 112 22.45 -6.01 -0.50
N GLY A 113 21.94 -4.90 0.01
CA GLY A 113 21.84 -3.63 -0.69
C GLY A 113 20.55 -3.44 -1.48
N ILE A 114 20.23 -2.18 -1.77
CA ILE A 114 19.02 -1.77 -2.50
C ILE A 114 19.23 -2.02 -4.00
N ARG A 115 18.26 -2.63 -4.65
CA ARG A 115 18.28 -2.89 -6.09
C ARG A 115 17.93 -1.62 -6.87
N PRO A 116 18.44 -1.46 -8.11
CA PRO A 116 18.04 -0.35 -8.96
C PRO A 116 16.50 -0.25 -9.10
N GLY A 117 15.95 0.93 -8.83
CA GLY A 117 14.50 1.17 -8.88
C GLY A 117 13.71 0.75 -7.65
N GLU A 118 14.35 0.15 -6.63
CA GLU A 118 13.72 -0.17 -5.35
C GLU A 118 13.81 1.04 -4.40
N LYS A 119 12.70 1.36 -3.73
CA LYS A 119 12.63 2.46 -2.76
C LYS A 119 12.93 1.95 -1.35
N LEU A 120 13.60 2.77 -0.53
CA LEU A 120 13.81 2.47 0.89
C LEU A 120 12.47 2.45 1.64
N HIS A 121 11.64 3.45 1.39
CA HIS A 121 10.29 3.59 1.93
C HIS A 121 9.28 3.69 0.80
N GLU A 122 8.06 3.25 1.02
CA GLU A 122 6.95 3.42 0.08
C GLU A 122 6.15 4.66 0.43
N GLU A 123 5.80 5.43 -0.57
CA GLU A 123 4.98 6.64 -0.45
C GLU A 123 3.72 6.48 -1.29
N MET A 124 2.57 6.54 -0.64
CA MET A 124 1.27 6.42 -1.29
C MET A 124 0.65 7.78 -1.61
N ILE A 125 0.96 8.81 -0.83
CA ILE A 125 0.54 10.19 -1.07
C ILE A 125 1.76 11.06 -0.90
N THR A 126 2.18 11.72 -1.97
CA THR A 126 3.27 12.69 -1.94
C THR A 126 2.77 14.03 -1.41
N VAL A 127 3.68 14.92 -1.00
CA VAL A 127 3.32 16.30 -0.62
C VAL A 127 2.59 17.02 -1.76
N THR A 128 2.94 16.73 -3.01
CA THR A 128 2.27 17.29 -4.19
C THR A 128 0.85 16.73 -4.35
N ASP A 129 0.66 15.42 -4.15
CA ASP A 129 -0.66 14.79 -4.19
C ASP A 129 -1.58 15.34 -3.09
N ALA A 130 -1.02 15.69 -1.93
CA ALA A 130 -1.78 16.17 -0.76
C ALA A 130 -2.60 17.43 -1.04
N MET A 131 -2.17 18.27 -1.99
CA MET A 131 -2.94 19.46 -2.39
C MET A 131 -4.35 19.12 -2.88
N ASN A 132 -4.52 17.94 -3.48
CA ASN A 132 -5.78 17.44 -3.99
C ASN A 132 -6.30 16.21 -3.21
N THR A 133 -5.79 15.97 -2.00
CA THR A 133 -6.18 14.81 -1.20
C THR A 133 -7.24 15.18 -0.16
N ILE A 134 -8.24 14.29 -0.04
CA ILE A 134 -9.28 14.35 0.98
C ILE A 134 -9.24 13.09 1.84
N ASP A 135 -9.63 13.24 3.09
CA ASP A 135 -9.75 12.18 4.11
C ASP A 135 -11.20 11.71 4.20
N LEU A 136 -11.43 10.43 3.93
CA LEU A 136 -12.73 9.76 3.94
C LEU A 136 -12.97 8.95 5.24
N GLY A 137 -12.11 9.09 6.24
CA GLY A 137 -12.09 8.24 7.44
C GLY A 137 -11.21 7.01 7.24
N PRO A 138 -11.71 5.87 6.73
CA PRO A 138 -10.89 4.67 6.54
C PRO A 138 -9.97 4.73 5.32
N TYR A 139 -10.21 5.68 4.41
CA TYR A 139 -9.48 5.84 3.17
C TYR A 139 -9.06 7.29 2.95
N TYR A 140 -8.09 7.50 2.08
CA TYR A 140 -7.84 8.78 1.42
C TYR A 140 -8.30 8.70 -0.02
N ALA A 141 -8.61 9.84 -0.62
CA ALA A 141 -8.80 9.97 -2.06
C ALA A 141 -8.00 11.15 -2.60
N ILE A 142 -7.15 10.88 -3.59
CA ILE A 142 -6.52 11.94 -4.39
C ILE A 142 -7.49 12.27 -5.51
N LEU A 143 -7.90 13.52 -5.58
CA LEU A 143 -8.83 14.02 -6.59
C LEU A 143 -8.10 14.37 -7.89
N PRO A 144 -8.78 14.33 -9.03
CA PRO A 144 -8.18 14.72 -10.30
C PRO A 144 -7.78 16.19 -10.27
N SER A 145 -6.57 16.49 -10.76
CA SER A 145 -6.05 17.87 -10.87
C SER A 145 -6.75 18.71 -11.94
N VAL A 146 -7.43 18.04 -12.87
CA VAL A 146 -8.25 18.69 -13.92
C VAL A 146 -9.69 18.32 -13.69
N ALA A 147 -10.52 19.32 -13.41
CA ALA A 147 -11.96 19.10 -13.22
C ALA A 147 -12.62 18.83 -14.58
N PHE A 148 -13.03 17.59 -14.84
CA PHE A 148 -13.79 17.25 -16.05
C PHE A 148 -15.28 17.50 -15.89
N ASN A 149 -15.89 16.90 -14.86
CA ASN A 149 -17.34 16.94 -14.65
C ASN A 149 -17.73 17.43 -13.25
N HIS A 150 -16.79 17.39 -12.30
CA HIS A 150 -17.03 17.72 -10.90
C HIS A 150 -15.96 18.67 -10.38
N LYS A 151 -16.39 19.65 -9.56
CA LYS A 151 -15.47 20.54 -8.83
C LYS A 151 -14.98 19.87 -7.56
N TYR A 152 -13.94 20.41 -6.96
CA TYR A 152 -13.39 19.91 -5.69
C TYR A 152 -14.47 19.77 -4.60
N GLU A 153 -15.36 20.76 -4.49
CA GLU A 153 -16.44 20.80 -3.53
C GLU A 153 -17.46 19.67 -3.72
N ASP A 154 -17.69 19.26 -4.97
CA ASP A 154 -18.60 18.15 -5.28
C ASP A 154 -18.08 16.84 -4.71
N TYR A 155 -16.77 16.57 -4.81
CA TYR A 155 -16.13 15.40 -4.21
C TYR A 155 -16.18 15.45 -2.68
N VAL A 156 -15.85 16.61 -2.08
CA VAL A 156 -15.88 16.79 -0.63
C VAL A 156 -17.28 16.52 -0.08
N ASN A 157 -18.31 17.09 -0.72
CA ASN A 157 -19.70 16.91 -0.29
C ASN A 157 -20.19 15.48 -0.51
N HIS A 158 -19.88 14.88 -1.66
CA HIS A 158 -20.28 13.51 -1.99
C HIS A 158 -19.74 12.49 -0.98
N HIS A 159 -18.47 12.66 -0.61
CA HIS A 159 -17.80 11.75 0.31
C HIS A 159 -17.95 12.15 1.78
N ASN A 160 -18.56 13.29 2.10
CA ASN A 160 -18.56 13.87 3.45
C ASN A 160 -17.15 13.92 4.05
N ALA A 161 -16.21 14.37 3.25
CA ALA A 161 -14.78 14.28 3.51
C ALA A 161 -14.19 15.58 4.06
N VAL A 162 -12.96 15.48 4.59
CA VAL A 162 -12.18 16.61 5.07
C VAL A 162 -10.89 16.72 4.26
N LYS A 163 -10.46 17.93 3.95
CA LYS A 163 -9.16 18.16 3.31
C LYS A 163 -8.03 17.75 4.27
N VAL A 164 -7.01 17.07 3.74
CA VAL A 164 -5.80 16.79 4.55
C VAL A 164 -5.02 18.08 4.83
N PRO A 165 -4.23 18.14 5.92
CA PRO A 165 -3.41 19.31 6.26
C PRO A 165 -2.40 19.65 5.17
N GLU A 166 -2.00 20.91 5.10
CA GLU A 166 -0.90 21.34 4.24
C GLU A 166 0.41 20.64 4.64
N GLY A 167 1.18 20.21 3.63
CA GLY A 167 2.41 19.43 3.85
C GLY A 167 2.18 17.97 4.22
N PHE A 168 0.94 17.50 4.23
CA PHE A 168 0.63 16.08 4.45
C PHE A 168 1.36 15.19 3.44
N HIS A 169 1.81 14.05 3.89
CA HIS A 169 2.29 12.95 3.04
C HIS A 169 1.97 11.63 3.74
N TYR A 170 1.81 10.57 2.96
CA TYR A 170 1.52 9.24 3.50
C TYR A 170 2.59 8.27 3.02
N SER A 171 3.57 8.06 3.88
CA SER A 171 4.75 7.23 3.64
C SER A 171 4.89 6.14 4.70
N SER A 172 5.46 5.01 4.32
CA SER A 172 5.59 3.83 5.19
C SER A 172 6.54 4.00 6.36
N ASP A 173 7.44 4.98 6.32
CA ASP A 173 8.39 5.28 7.42
C ASP A 173 7.83 6.26 8.44
N THR A 174 6.90 7.12 8.05
CA THR A 174 6.29 8.15 8.90
C THR A 174 4.86 7.80 9.34
N ASN A 175 4.38 6.61 8.98
CA ASN A 175 3.06 6.13 9.34
C ASN A 175 2.90 6.00 10.88
N THR A 176 1.69 6.23 11.38
CA THR A 176 1.36 6.10 12.81
C THR A 176 1.02 4.67 13.22
N GLU A 177 0.60 3.83 12.27
CA GLU A 177 0.23 2.44 12.52
C GLU A 177 1.34 1.50 12.06
N TRP A 178 1.78 0.62 12.98
CA TRP A 178 2.87 -0.30 12.72
C TRP A 178 2.49 -1.74 13.09
N GLU A 179 2.91 -2.67 12.24
CA GLU A 179 2.93 -4.09 12.60
C GLU A 179 4.07 -4.37 13.57
N THR A 180 3.78 -5.15 14.60
CA THR A 180 4.79 -5.75 15.47
C THR A 180 5.20 -7.13 14.96
N VAL A 181 6.25 -7.70 15.55
CA VAL A 181 6.66 -9.08 15.27
C VAL A 181 5.51 -10.06 15.56
N GLU A 182 4.77 -9.84 16.66
CA GLU A 182 3.65 -10.68 17.11
C GLU A 182 2.48 -10.54 16.15
N SER A 183 2.04 -9.30 15.83
CA SER A 183 0.94 -9.07 14.89
C SER A 183 1.25 -9.64 13.49
N MET A 184 2.52 -9.56 13.09
CA MET A 184 2.99 -10.14 11.83
C MET A 184 2.86 -11.66 11.83
N ARG A 185 3.22 -12.35 12.93
CA ARG A 185 3.06 -13.80 13.07
C ARG A 185 1.60 -14.25 12.98
N GLU A 186 0.71 -13.56 13.69
CA GLU A 186 -0.73 -13.81 13.62
C GLU A 186 -1.26 -13.65 12.20
N LYS A 187 -0.86 -12.58 11.51
CA LYS A 187 -1.28 -12.34 10.14
C LYS A 187 -0.69 -13.33 9.15
N ILE A 188 0.56 -13.75 9.31
CA ILE A 188 1.17 -14.81 8.50
C ILE A 188 0.36 -16.11 8.66
N LYS A 189 0.05 -16.50 9.88
CA LYS A 189 -0.77 -17.70 10.15
C LYS A 189 -2.17 -17.58 9.56
N LYS A 190 -2.78 -16.41 9.63
CA LYS A 190 -4.14 -16.20 9.13
C LYS A 190 -4.24 -16.13 7.60
N TYR A 191 -3.29 -15.46 6.94
CA TYR A 191 -3.43 -15.07 5.54
C TYR A 191 -2.44 -15.73 4.58
N VAL A 192 -1.35 -16.35 5.09
CA VAL A 192 -0.27 -16.90 4.26
C VAL A 192 -0.16 -18.40 4.44
N ASP A 193 0.02 -18.88 5.67
CA ASP A 193 0.21 -20.30 6.01
C ASP A 193 -0.47 -20.62 7.34
N PRO A 194 -1.62 -21.31 7.34
CA PRO A 194 -2.32 -21.70 8.57
C PRO A 194 -1.48 -22.60 9.49
N ASN A 195 -0.47 -23.30 8.94
CA ASN A 195 0.42 -24.19 9.69
C ASN A 195 1.75 -23.49 10.06
N PHE A 196 1.81 -22.17 9.88
CA PHE A 196 3.02 -21.42 10.21
C PHE A 196 3.44 -21.60 11.67
N GLU A 197 4.69 -22.04 11.86
CA GLU A 197 5.35 -22.18 13.15
C GLU A 197 6.68 -21.42 13.14
N ILE A 198 7.06 -20.92 14.32
CA ILE A 198 8.34 -20.28 14.55
C ILE A 198 9.39 -21.37 14.74
N LYS A 199 10.45 -21.35 13.97
CA LYS A 199 11.56 -22.31 14.09
C LYS A 199 12.85 -21.59 14.50
#